data_034fe2b5bde793f5c92e6dcdc491f0a6
#
_entry.id   034fe2b5bde793f5c92e6dcdc491f0a6
#
_cell.length_a   1.000
_cell.length_b   1.000
_cell.length_c   1.000
_cell.angle_alpha   90.00
_cell.angle_beta   90.00
_cell.angle_gamma   90.00
#
_symmetry.space_group_name_H-M   'P 1'
#
loop_
_entity.id
_entity.type
_entity.pdbx_description
1 polymer ?
#
loop_
_entity_poly.entity_id
_entity_poly.type
_entity_poly.pdbx_seq_one_letter_code
_entity_poly.pdbx_strand_id
1 'polypeptide(L)'
;MRFEYDAILHEETDGGAWVPFPWDIREVFGKGRIRVHATFDGIPYDGSIVNTGVKNPDGSVCYIIGVLKRIRKKIGKCGGDSLHVTIEATGITAT
;
A
#
# COMPACT_ATOMS: atom_id res chain seq x y z
N MET A 1 -2.51 -8.74 12.66
CA MET A 1 -1.56 -7.61 12.80
C MET A 1 -2.05 -6.45 11.94
N ARG A 2 -2.11 -5.28 12.53
CA ARG A 2 -2.63 -4.09 11.87
C ARG A 2 -1.57 -2.99 11.86
N PHE A 3 -1.45 -2.31 10.73
CA PHE A 3 -0.58 -1.14 10.56
C PHE A 3 -1.42 0.08 10.26
N GLU A 4 -1.00 1.21 10.78
CA GLU A 4 -1.66 2.49 10.57
C GLU A 4 -0.59 3.56 10.38
N TYR A 5 -0.66 4.31 9.28
CA TYR A 5 0.37 5.29 8.96
C TYR A 5 -0.15 6.27 7.90
N ASP A 6 0.57 7.36 7.73
CA ASP A 6 0.31 8.32 6.65
C ASP A 6 1.32 8.08 5.52
N ALA A 7 0.87 8.19 4.29
CA ALA A 7 1.70 7.98 3.13
C ALA A 7 1.36 8.98 2.03
N ILE A 8 2.36 9.29 1.21
CA ILE A 8 2.15 10.15 0.04
C ILE A 8 1.71 9.27 -1.13
N LEU A 9 0.64 9.68 -1.80
CA LEU A 9 0.15 9.02 -3.00
C LEU A 9 1.10 9.32 -4.17
N HIS A 10 1.53 8.27 -4.86
CA HIS A 10 2.33 8.37 -6.07
C HIS A 10 1.48 7.99 -7.26
N GLU A 11 1.48 8.81 -8.31
CA GLU A 11 0.82 8.50 -9.57
C GLU A 11 1.84 8.20 -10.65
N GLU A 12 1.54 7.19 -11.45
CA GLU A 12 2.35 6.80 -12.59
C GLU A 12 1.79 7.42 -13.87
N THR A 13 2.63 7.51 -14.91
CA THR A 13 2.24 8.10 -16.19
C THR A 13 1.16 7.30 -16.91
N ASP A 14 1.00 6.03 -16.59
CA ASP A 14 -0.04 5.15 -17.15
C ASP A 14 -1.41 5.31 -16.49
N GLY A 15 -1.52 6.19 -15.49
CA GLY A 15 -2.76 6.41 -14.76
C GLY A 15 -2.90 5.58 -13.49
N GLY A 16 -1.97 4.70 -13.21
CA GLY A 16 -1.94 3.93 -11.96
C GLY A 16 -1.45 4.79 -10.80
N ALA A 17 -1.76 4.38 -9.59
CA ALA A 17 -1.27 5.06 -8.38
C ALA A 17 -1.07 4.06 -7.26
N TRP A 18 -0.20 4.43 -6.31
CA TRP A 18 0.15 3.58 -5.19
C TRP A 18 0.65 4.40 -4.01
N VAL A 19 0.65 3.75 -2.84
CA VAL A 19 1.32 4.28 -1.64
C VAL A 19 2.34 3.27 -1.17
N PRO A 20 3.45 3.71 -0.55
CA PRO A 20 4.42 2.78 0.01
C PRO A 20 3.88 2.09 1.25
N PHE A 21 4.37 0.87 1.49
CA PHE A 21 4.25 0.18 2.77
C PHE A 21 5.64 0.23 3.40
N PRO A 22 5.85 1.03 4.48
CA PRO A 22 7.20 1.37 4.95
C PRO A 22 7.92 0.27 5.73
N TRP A 23 7.35 -0.92 5.83
CA TRP A 23 7.99 -2.05 6.50
C TRP A 23 8.37 -3.12 5.50
N ASP A 24 9.31 -3.99 5.89
CA ASP A 24 9.72 -5.12 5.07
C ASP A 24 8.73 -6.28 5.28
N ILE A 25 7.94 -6.60 4.25
CA ILE A 25 6.93 -7.66 4.39
C ILE A 25 7.54 -9.04 4.55
N ARG A 26 8.78 -9.25 4.10
CA ARG A 26 9.47 -10.52 4.32
C ARG A 26 9.80 -10.71 5.78
N GLU A 27 10.22 -9.66 6.47
CA GLU A 27 10.48 -9.70 7.90
C GLU A 27 9.21 -9.83 8.71
N VAL A 28 8.17 -9.04 8.34
CA VAL A 28 6.93 -8.97 9.12
C VAL A 28 6.05 -10.19 8.89
N PHE A 29 5.95 -10.65 7.64
CA PHE A 29 5.00 -11.71 7.25
C PHE A 29 5.68 -12.96 6.69
N GLY A 30 6.98 -12.92 6.44
CA GLY A 30 7.70 -14.04 5.85
C GLY A 30 7.39 -14.29 4.38
N LYS A 31 6.80 -13.32 3.69
CA LYS A 31 6.37 -13.45 2.29
C LYS A 31 6.82 -12.25 1.46
N GLY A 32 6.98 -12.46 0.16
CA GLY A 32 7.31 -11.39 -0.79
C GLY A 32 6.09 -10.66 -1.35
N ARG A 33 4.90 -11.20 -1.09
CA ARG A 33 3.62 -10.63 -1.47
C ARG A 33 2.57 -11.07 -0.46
N ILE A 34 1.67 -10.19 -0.07
CA ILE A 34 0.65 -10.53 0.91
C ILE A 34 -0.68 -9.85 0.58
N ARG A 35 -1.78 -10.60 0.73
CA ARG A 35 -3.12 -10.05 0.64
C ARG A 35 -3.45 -9.28 1.91
N VAL A 36 -4.06 -8.11 1.75
CA VAL A 36 -4.41 -7.24 2.86
C VAL A 36 -5.79 -6.63 2.67
N HIS A 37 -6.41 -6.30 3.80
CA HIS A 37 -7.53 -5.38 3.85
C HIS A 37 -6.98 -4.01 4.23
N ALA A 38 -7.22 -3.02 3.40
CA ALA A 38 -6.69 -1.68 3.60
C ALA A 38 -7.82 -0.65 3.64
N THR A 39 -7.54 0.49 4.28
CA THR A 39 -8.38 1.67 4.10
C THR A 39 -7.49 2.83 3.68
N PHE A 40 -8.01 3.67 2.80
CA PHE A 40 -7.36 4.91 2.36
C PHE A 40 -8.30 6.06 2.72
N ASP A 41 -7.91 6.86 3.72
CA ASP A 41 -8.78 7.89 4.30
C ASP A 41 -10.16 7.33 4.69
N GLY A 42 -10.16 6.10 5.22
CA GLY A 42 -11.38 5.41 5.64
C GLY A 42 -12.11 4.61 4.55
N ILE A 43 -11.70 4.71 3.28
CA ILE A 43 -12.33 3.96 2.19
C ILE A 43 -11.71 2.57 2.10
N PRO A 44 -12.50 1.49 2.23
CA PRO A 44 -11.96 0.14 2.25
C PRO A 44 -11.53 -0.35 0.88
N TYR A 45 -10.48 -1.17 0.88
CA TYR A 45 -9.95 -1.80 -0.32
C TYR A 45 -9.26 -3.11 0.04
N ASP A 46 -9.59 -4.17 -0.68
CA ASP A 46 -8.92 -5.47 -0.56
C ASP A 46 -7.93 -5.59 -1.71
N GLY A 47 -6.66 -5.75 -1.39
CA GLY A 47 -5.61 -5.83 -2.39
C GLY A 47 -4.39 -6.57 -1.87
N SER A 48 -3.25 -6.29 -2.47
CA SER A 48 -1.99 -6.94 -2.09
C SER A 48 -0.87 -5.92 -1.96
N ILE A 49 0.01 -6.17 -1.01
CA ILE A 49 1.30 -5.48 -0.92
C ILE A 49 2.27 -6.26 -1.81
N VAL A 50 2.94 -5.58 -2.71
CA VAL A 50 3.79 -6.22 -3.73
C VAL A 50 5.10 -5.46 -3.92
N ASN A 51 6.07 -6.14 -4.54
CA ASN A 51 7.30 -5.53 -5.01
C ASN A 51 7.20 -5.35 -6.52
N THR A 52 7.22 -4.11 -6.99
CA THR A 52 7.17 -3.78 -8.41
C THR A 52 8.48 -3.18 -8.93
N GLY A 53 9.56 -3.29 -8.15
CA GLY A 53 10.86 -2.75 -8.53
C GLY A 53 11.16 -1.38 -7.98
N VAL A 54 10.25 -0.77 -7.23
CA VAL A 54 10.51 0.51 -6.58
C VAL A 54 11.53 0.30 -5.45
N LYS A 55 12.45 1.24 -5.31
CA LYS A 55 13.49 1.20 -4.28
C LYS A 55 13.36 2.37 -3.32
N ASN A 56 13.69 2.12 -2.05
CA ASN A 56 13.88 3.18 -1.07
C ASN A 56 15.20 3.91 -1.35
N PRO A 57 15.42 5.11 -0.78
CA PRO A 57 16.67 5.84 -0.97
C PRO A 57 17.93 5.08 -0.59
N ASP A 58 17.83 4.12 0.35
CA ASP A 58 18.95 3.29 0.79
C ASP A 58 19.18 2.06 -0.12
N GLY A 59 18.40 1.90 -1.20
CA GLY A 59 18.49 0.79 -2.13
C GLY A 59 17.68 -0.43 -1.76
N SER A 60 17.04 -0.47 -0.61
CA SER A 60 16.18 -1.57 -0.22
C SER A 60 14.87 -1.56 -1.00
N VAL A 61 14.17 -2.70 -1.03
CA VAL A 61 12.88 -2.82 -1.72
C VAL A 61 11.85 -1.93 -1.03
N CYS A 62 11.17 -1.09 -1.83
CA CYS A 62 9.99 -0.37 -1.39
C CYS A 62 8.76 -1.18 -1.78
N TYR A 63 8.13 -1.81 -0.81
CA TYR A 63 6.87 -2.50 -1.03
C TYR A 63 5.75 -1.48 -1.19
N ILE A 64 4.79 -1.77 -2.07
CA ILE A 64 3.72 -0.84 -2.38
C ILE A 64 2.36 -1.52 -2.36
N ILE A 65 1.31 -0.71 -2.22
CA ILE A 65 -0.06 -1.14 -2.43
C ILE A 65 -0.75 -0.16 -3.38
N GLY A 66 -1.43 -0.68 -4.40
CA GLY A 66 -2.12 0.14 -5.39
C GLY A 66 -3.33 0.85 -4.80
N VAL A 67 -3.58 2.07 -5.27
CA VAL A 67 -4.76 2.86 -4.90
C VAL A 67 -5.60 3.08 -6.15
N LEU A 68 -6.75 2.43 -6.22
CA LEU A 68 -7.61 2.46 -7.41
C LEU A 68 -8.13 3.87 -7.70
N LYS A 69 -8.35 4.15 -8.98
CA LYS A 69 -8.86 5.44 -9.43
C LYS A 69 -10.19 5.82 -8.76
N ARG A 70 -11.10 4.84 -8.60
CA ARG A 70 -12.39 5.08 -7.94
C ARG A 70 -12.23 5.52 -6.49
N ILE A 71 -11.20 5.02 -5.80
CA ILE A 71 -10.89 5.41 -4.42
C ILE A 71 -10.33 6.83 -4.40
N ARG A 72 -9.37 7.13 -5.28
CA ARG A 72 -8.79 8.48 -5.39
C ARG A 72 -9.86 9.54 -5.67
N LYS A 73 -10.82 9.23 -6.54
CA LYS A 73 -11.94 10.12 -6.82
C LYS A 73 -12.81 10.34 -5.58
N LYS A 74 -13.08 9.27 -4.84
CA LYS A 74 -13.96 9.31 -3.68
C LYS A 74 -13.38 10.16 -2.55
N ILE A 75 -12.06 10.10 -2.34
CA ILE A 75 -11.38 10.89 -1.30
C ILE A 75 -10.90 12.26 -1.82
N GLY A 76 -11.01 12.50 -3.14
CA GLY A 76 -10.63 13.78 -3.74
C GLY A 76 -9.13 14.06 -3.71
N LYS A 77 -8.30 13.03 -3.82
CA LYS A 77 -6.84 13.16 -3.75
C LYS A 77 -6.15 12.64 -4.99
N CYS A 78 -4.96 13.15 -5.24
CA CYS A 78 -4.13 12.79 -6.39
C CYS A 78 -2.66 12.70 -5.98
N GLY A 79 -1.79 12.43 -6.93
CA GLY A 79 -0.35 12.31 -6.67
C GLY A 79 0.22 13.50 -5.93
N GLY A 80 1.00 13.23 -4.90
CA GLY A 80 1.57 14.23 -4.01
C GLY A 80 0.76 14.48 -2.73
N ASP A 81 -0.50 14.03 -2.67
CA ASP A 81 -1.32 14.20 -1.47
C ASP A 81 -1.02 13.11 -0.44
N SER A 82 -1.18 13.46 0.83
CA SER A 82 -1.02 12.52 1.93
C SER A 82 -2.34 11.79 2.20
N LEU A 83 -2.27 10.48 2.36
CA LEU A 83 -3.40 9.63 2.74
C LEU A 83 -3.15 9.00 4.10
N HIS A 84 -4.23 8.81 4.86
CA HIS A 84 -4.19 7.97 6.05
C HIS A 84 -4.45 6.53 5.63
N VAL A 85 -3.50 5.64 5.91
CA VAL A 85 -3.54 4.24 5.46
C VAL A 85 -3.64 3.32 6.65
N THR A 86 -4.57 2.37 6.60
CA THR A 86 -4.57 1.25 7.54
C THR A 86 -4.42 -0.04 6.75
N ILE A 87 -3.67 -0.98 7.29
CA ILE A 87 -3.39 -2.27 6.65
C ILE A 87 -3.63 -3.38 7.64
N GLU A 88 -4.41 -4.37 7.23
CA GLU A 88 -4.65 -5.57 8.01
C GLU A 88 -4.39 -6.79 7.12
N ALA A 89 -3.47 -7.66 7.52
CA ALA A 89 -3.12 -8.81 6.70
C ALA A 89 -4.25 -9.85 6.74
N THR A 90 -4.75 -10.22 5.57
CA THR A 90 -5.81 -11.21 5.42
C THR A 90 -5.34 -12.50 4.75
N GLY A 91 -4.15 -12.44 4.11
CA GLY A 91 -3.58 -13.59 3.42
C GLY A 91 -2.76 -14.52 4.31
N ILE A 92 -2.65 -14.20 5.60
CA ILE A 92 -1.97 -15.07 6.56
C ILE A 92 -2.99 -16.05 7.09
N THR A 93 -2.84 -17.31 6.75
CA THR A 93 -3.65 -18.36 7.36
C THR A 93 -3.06 -18.69 8.72
N ALA A 94 -3.93 -18.88 9.69
CA ALA A 94 -3.53 -19.21 11.06
C ALA A 94 -3.21 -20.72 11.20
N THR A 95 -2.57 -21.26 10.25
CA THR A 95 -2.20 -22.69 10.28
C THR A 95 -0.79 -22.85 10.78
#